data_673a1bb39ae0bd12d5ae98b87be0da84
#
_entry.id   673a1bb39ae0bd12d5ae98b87be0da84
#
_cell.length_a   1.000
_cell.length_b   1.000
_cell.length_c   1.000
_cell.angle_alpha   90.00
_cell.angle_beta   90.00
_cell.angle_gamma   90.00
#
_symmetry.space_group_name_H-M   'P 1'
#
loop_
_entity.id
_entity.type
_entity.pdbx_description
1 polymer ?
#
loop_
_entity_poly.entity_id
_entity_poly.type
_entity_poly.pdbx_seq_one_letter_code
_entity_poly.pdbx_strand_id
1 'polypeptide(L)'
;VVQDLNNKVTFVNHGIYIFSQYCEKTYIINGYAESIFWNMVSRLYVLLHDCGMDILPYFLEVVKDDGKQAIKPYPITPYGDIQQFEMATEFIANIIALRHSEQHNMKPDSIVDRGKERKRKKLLCNISNKNNPQTETDWEKCIQWITDNCSNLYCLLNKRLLFLEEEATPLQKDFLLGGYYGCLEKSYNRILDSVIVEVIRKQHKAYNEIYIQAIVKEKGKEIISKAIELLKNSVKTVDPYKVILQAVDFYIK
;
A
#
# COMPACT_ATOMS: atom_id res chain seq x y z
N VAL A 1 -8.48 -1.69 12.60
CA VAL A 1 -8.53 -2.42 11.31
C VAL A 1 -7.17 -2.42 10.63
N VAL A 2 -6.64 -1.25 10.23
CA VAL A 2 -5.33 -1.16 9.54
C VAL A 2 -4.19 -1.71 10.40
N GLN A 3 -4.17 -1.31 11.66
CA GLN A 3 -3.16 -1.78 12.61
C GLN A 3 -3.27 -3.29 12.88
N ASP A 4 -4.49 -3.82 12.92
CA ASP A 4 -4.72 -5.25 13.06
C ASP A 4 -4.17 -6.03 11.86
N LEU A 5 -4.44 -5.57 10.64
CA LEU A 5 -3.89 -6.16 9.42
C LEU A 5 -2.36 -6.09 9.41
N ASN A 6 -1.78 -4.94 9.72
CA ASN A 6 -0.33 -4.77 9.79
C ASN A 6 0.29 -5.69 10.85
N ASN A 7 -0.32 -5.82 12.03
CA ASN A 7 0.16 -6.71 13.08
C ASN A 7 0.13 -8.18 12.64
N LYS A 8 -0.95 -8.63 11.99
CA LYS A 8 -1.06 -10.00 11.47
C LYS A 8 0.00 -10.28 10.40
N VAL A 9 0.26 -9.33 9.52
CA VAL A 9 1.31 -9.45 8.50
C VAL A 9 2.69 -9.62 9.12
N THR A 10 2.98 -8.98 10.24
CA THR A 10 4.30 -9.11 10.90
C THR A 10 4.58 -10.53 11.36
N PHE A 11 3.57 -11.33 11.72
CA PHE A 11 3.73 -12.74 12.05
C PHE A 11 4.11 -13.58 10.82
N VAL A 12 3.56 -13.25 9.67
CA VAL A 12 3.83 -13.97 8.42
C VAL A 12 5.14 -13.51 7.80
N ASN A 13 5.55 -12.27 8.03
CA ASN A 13 6.54 -11.60 7.20
C ASN A 13 7.46 -10.61 7.92
N HIS A 14 7.97 -10.96 9.08
CA HIS A 14 9.13 -10.35 9.73
C HIS A 14 9.20 -8.79 9.73
N GLY A 15 8.09 -8.13 10.05
CA GLY A 15 8.09 -6.67 10.23
C GLY A 15 7.72 -5.86 9.00
N ILE A 16 7.16 -6.48 7.98
CA ILE A 16 6.62 -5.78 6.83
C ILE A 16 5.15 -5.40 7.08
N TYR A 17 4.78 -4.19 6.70
CA TYR A 17 3.41 -3.69 6.81
C TYR A 17 2.74 -3.66 5.45
N ILE A 18 1.47 -4.08 5.36
CA ILE A 18 0.66 -3.89 4.14
C ILE A 18 0.54 -2.40 3.85
N PHE A 19 0.27 -1.62 4.89
CA PHE A 19 0.11 -0.18 4.81
C PHE A 19 1.27 0.50 5.54
N SER A 20 2.34 0.78 4.80
CA SER A 20 3.53 1.44 5.33
C SER A 20 3.24 2.89 5.73
N GLN A 21 3.82 3.35 6.83
CA GLN A 21 3.75 4.75 7.29
C GLN A 21 2.33 5.29 7.55
N TYR A 22 1.31 4.43 7.58
CA TYR A 22 -0.04 4.87 7.87
C TYR A 22 -0.19 5.22 9.34
N CYS A 23 -0.53 6.49 9.61
CA CYS A 23 -0.88 6.96 10.94
C CYS A 23 -2.42 7.04 11.05
N GLU A 24 -3.00 6.16 11.86
CA GLU A 24 -4.44 6.15 12.09
C GLU A 24 -4.82 7.37 12.95
N LYS A 25 -5.45 8.37 12.33
CA LYS A 25 -6.02 9.52 13.04
C LYS A 25 -7.53 9.35 13.11
N THR A 26 -8.05 9.32 14.30
CA THR A 26 -9.51 9.31 14.53
C THR A 26 -10.03 10.73 14.34
N TYR A 27 -10.79 10.96 13.28
CA TYR A 27 -11.52 12.20 13.08
C TYR A 27 -13.00 11.91 13.05
N ILE A 28 -13.76 12.68 13.79
CA ILE A 28 -15.21 12.72 13.65
C ILE A 28 -15.48 13.55 12.40
N ILE A 29 -16.02 12.92 11.36
CA ILE A 29 -16.44 13.62 10.14
C ILE A 29 -17.90 14.03 10.36
N ASN A 30 -18.12 15.28 10.70
CA ASN A 30 -19.45 15.88 10.75
C ASN A 30 -19.63 16.71 9.48
N GLY A 31 -20.78 16.59 8.83
CA GLY A 31 -21.08 17.37 7.64
C GLY A 31 -22.14 16.72 6.77
N TYR A 32 -22.39 17.32 5.62
CA TYR A 32 -23.26 16.76 4.59
C TYR A 32 -22.65 15.51 4.00
N ALA A 33 -23.47 14.56 3.56
CA ALA A 33 -23.04 13.26 3.03
C ALA A 33 -22.06 13.38 1.87
N GLU A 34 -22.18 14.40 1.02
CA GLU A 34 -21.20 14.70 -0.02
C GLU A 34 -19.80 14.94 0.56
N SER A 35 -19.69 15.79 1.57
CA SER A 35 -18.41 16.11 2.21
C SER A 35 -17.81 14.88 2.91
N ILE A 36 -18.65 14.06 3.52
CA ILE A 36 -18.25 12.81 4.16
C ILE A 36 -17.70 11.85 3.09
N PHE A 37 -18.41 11.67 1.98
CA PHE A 37 -17.99 10.81 0.88
C PHE A 37 -16.61 11.21 0.34
N TRP A 38 -16.39 12.49 0.00
CA TRP A 38 -15.11 12.95 -0.54
C TRP A 38 -13.96 12.86 0.47
N ASN A 39 -14.24 13.06 1.75
CA ASN A 39 -13.28 12.82 2.81
C ASN A 39 -12.89 11.33 2.90
N MET A 40 -13.85 10.43 2.79
CA MET A 40 -13.58 8.98 2.77
C MET A 40 -12.74 8.61 1.55
N VAL A 41 -13.08 9.09 0.35
CA VAL A 41 -12.29 8.88 -0.87
C VAL A 41 -10.85 9.35 -0.68
N SER A 42 -10.66 10.55 -0.15
CA SER A 42 -9.32 11.12 0.07
C SER A 42 -8.47 10.29 1.04
N ARG A 43 -9.07 9.82 2.14
CA ARG A 43 -8.37 8.97 3.12
C ARG A 43 -8.05 7.59 2.59
N LEU A 44 -9.01 6.99 1.87
CA LEU A 44 -8.80 5.70 1.23
C LEU A 44 -7.74 5.79 0.15
N TYR A 45 -7.67 6.88 -0.60
CA TYR A 45 -6.60 7.11 -1.55
C TYR A 45 -5.22 7.08 -0.86
N VAL A 46 -5.05 7.83 0.22
CA VAL A 46 -3.79 7.81 1.00
C VAL A 46 -3.49 6.40 1.49
N LEU A 47 -4.48 5.70 2.06
CA LEU A 47 -4.28 4.36 2.58
C LEU A 47 -3.95 3.35 1.47
N LEU A 48 -4.76 3.29 0.42
CA LEU A 48 -4.70 2.24 -0.60
C LEU A 48 -3.63 2.52 -1.66
N HIS A 49 -3.38 3.80 -1.99
CA HIS A 49 -2.42 4.21 -3.00
C HIS A 49 -1.07 4.59 -2.39
N ASP A 50 -1.03 5.56 -1.46
CA ASP A 50 0.25 6.11 -0.98
C ASP A 50 0.93 5.14 0.01
N CYS A 51 0.14 4.46 0.86
CA CYS A 51 0.67 3.56 1.88
C CYS A 51 0.65 2.07 1.48
N GLY A 52 -0.25 1.66 0.57
CA GLY A 52 -0.52 0.24 0.28
C GLY A 52 -0.03 -0.26 -1.06
N MET A 53 0.22 0.61 -2.05
CA MET A 53 0.47 0.19 -3.45
C MET A 53 1.73 -0.62 -3.68
N ASP A 54 2.70 -0.55 -2.79
CA ASP A 54 3.92 -1.36 -2.92
C ASP A 54 3.66 -2.84 -2.60
N ILE A 55 2.70 -3.14 -1.74
CA ILE A 55 2.50 -4.45 -1.14
C ILE A 55 1.13 -5.04 -1.43
N LEU A 56 0.09 -4.21 -1.36
CA LEU A 56 -1.29 -4.64 -1.59
C LEU A 56 -1.50 -5.41 -2.90
N PRO A 57 -0.86 -5.05 -4.05
CA PRO A 57 -0.96 -5.83 -5.28
C PRO A 57 -0.52 -7.28 -5.15
N TYR A 58 0.48 -7.58 -4.31
CA TYR A 58 0.92 -8.97 -4.08
C TYR A 58 -0.11 -9.77 -3.29
N PHE A 59 -0.71 -9.14 -2.28
CA PHE A 59 -1.80 -9.78 -1.54
C PHE A 59 -3.05 -10.01 -2.40
N LEU A 60 -3.28 -9.12 -3.37
CA LEU A 60 -4.40 -9.21 -4.30
C LEU A 60 -4.03 -9.92 -5.62
N GLU A 61 -2.80 -10.46 -5.71
CA GLU A 61 -2.32 -11.18 -6.89
C GLU A 61 -2.46 -10.40 -8.20
N VAL A 62 -2.30 -9.09 -8.12
CA VAL A 62 -2.36 -8.22 -9.29
C VAL A 62 -1.03 -8.27 -10.04
N VAL A 63 -1.05 -8.80 -11.25
CA VAL A 63 0.10 -8.82 -12.15
C VAL A 63 -0.07 -7.74 -13.21
N LYS A 64 0.99 -6.99 -13.47
CA LYS A 64 1.06 -6.12 -14.63
C LYS A 64 1.55 -6.93 -15.82
N ASP A 65 0.67 -7.10 -16.81
CA ASP A 65 0.99 -7.73 -18.08
C ASP A 65 0.78 -6.67 -19.17
N ASP A 66 1.83 -6.35 -19.93
CA ASP A 66 1.83 -5.36 -21.02
C ASP A 66 1.14 -4.02 -20.69
N GLY A 67 1.36 -3.51 -19.48
CA GLY A 67 0.79 -2.24 -19.03
C GLY A 67 -0.66 -2.31 -18.55
N LYS A 68 -1.30 -3.48 -18.57
CA LYS A 68 -2.61 -3.73 -17.98
C LYS A 68 -2.45 -4.49 -16.67
N GLN A 69 -3.21 -4.09 -15.67
CA GLN A 69 -3.35 -4.88 -14.45
C GLN A 69 -4.28 -6.04 -14.76
N ALA A 70 -3.79 -7.25 -14.60
CA ALA A 70 -4.58 -8.47 -14.70
C ALA A 70 -4.38 -9.29 -13.43
N ILE A 71 -5.45 -9.91 -12.96
CA ILE A 71 -5.37 -10.90 -11.90
C ILE A 71 -4.99 -12.21 -12.57
N LYS A 72 -3.85 -12.77 -12.19
CA LYS A 72 -3.47 -14.12 -12.60
C LYS A 72 -3.64 -15.03 -11.40
N PRO A 73 -4.31 -16.18 -11.56
CA PRO A 73 -4.36 -17.17 -10.50
C PRO A 73 -2.95 -17.69 -10.26
N TYR A 74 -2.38 -17.32 -9.14
CA TYR A 74 -1.14 -17.90 -8.66
C TYR A 74 -1.42 -19.24 -7.95
N PRO A 75 -0.41 -20.12 -7.82
CA PRO A 75 -0.54 -21.37 -7.08
C PRO A 75 -0.97 -21.21 -5.62
N ILE A 76 -0.98 -19.99 -5.13
CA ILE A 76 -1.35 -19.61 -3.77
C ILE A 76 -2.80 -19.12 -3.63
N THR A 77 -3.50 -18.89 -4.76
CA THR A 77 -4.91 -18.45 -4.68
C THR A 77 -5.80 -19.64 -4.31
N PRO A 78 -6.53 -19.62 -3.20
CA PRO A 78 -7.57 -20.61 -2.94
C PRO A 78 -8.60 -20.58 -4.06
N TYR A 79 -8.97 -21.77 -4.55
CA TYR A 79 -9.94 -21.91 -5.61
C TYR A 79 -11.27 -21.22 -5.22
N GLY A 80 -11.70 -20.25 -6.01
CA GLY A 80 -12.96 -19.52 -5.80
C GLY A 80 -12.82 -18.04 -5.42
N ASP A 81 -11.65 -17.56 -5.04
CA ASP A 81 -11.47 -16.18 -4.59
C ASP A 81 -11.17 -15.17 -5.71
N ILE A 82 -11.04 -15.62 -6.97
CA ILE A 82 -10.70 -14.75 -8.12
C ILE A 82 -11.67 -13.58 -8.24
N GLN A 83 -12.97 -13.84 -8.15
CA GLN A 83 -13.98 -12.79 -8.25
C GLN A 83 -13.85 -11.76 -7.11
N GLN A 84 -13.51 -12.19 -5.90
CA GLN A 84 -13.29 -11.29 -4.76
C GLN A 84 -12.05 -10.42 -4.99
N PHE A 85 -10.98 -10.97 -5.55
CA PHE A 85 -9.78 -10.22 -5.92
C PHE A 85 -10.06 -9.20 -7.02
N GLU A 86 -10.85 -9.56 -8.04
CA GLU A 86 -11.27 -8.65 -9.10
C GLU A 86 -12.06 -7.48 -8.52
N MET A 87 -13.06 -7.75 -7.68
CA MET A 87 -13.86 -6.72 -7.02
C MET A 87 -13.01 -5.79 -6.15
N ALA A 88 -12.07 -6.34 -5.37
CA ALA A 88 -11.17 -5.55 -4.53
C ALA A 88 -10.25 -4.66 -5.37
N THR A 89 -9.70 -5.18 -6.45
CA THR A 89 -8.83 -4.44 -7.38
C THR A 89 -9.61 -3.33 -8.09
N GLU A 90 -10.83 -3.62 -8.53
CA GLU A 90 -11.72 -2.63 -9.14
C GLU A 90 -12.09 -1.52 -8.14
N PHE A 91 -12.39 -1.88 -6.89
CA PHE A 91 -12.65 -0.90 -5.84
C PHE A 91 -11.47 0.06 -5.64
N ILE A 92 -10.25 -0.47 -5.51
CA ILE A 92 -9.03 0.35 -5.37
C ILE A 92 -8.85 1.27 -6.58
N ALA A 93 -8.99 0.76 -7.79
CA ALA A 93 -8.90 1.54 -9.02
C ALA A 93 -9.96 2.65 -9.08
N ASN A 94 -11.17 2.39 -8.58
CA ASN A 94 -12.26 3.35 -8.51
C ASN A 94 -11.97 4.46 -7.49
N ILE A 95 -11.44 4.16 -6.31
CA ILE A 95 -11.02 5.16 -5.31
C ILE A 95 -9.94 6.08 -5.90
N ILE A 96 -8.93 5.50 -6.59
CA ILE A 96 -7.88 6.27 -7.25
C ILE A 96 -8.48 7.19 -8.33
N ALA A 97 -9.39 6.68 -9.16
CA ALA A 97 -10.04 7.46 -10.21
C ALA A 97 -10.90 8.59 -9.67
N LEU A 98 -11.68 8.36 -8.60
CA LEU A 98 -12.47 9.39 -7.92
C LEU A 98 -11.57 10.51 -7.39
N ARG A 99 -10.51 10.16 -6.67
CA ARG A 99 -9.59 11.14 -6.10
C ARG A 99 -8.90 12.00 -7.16
N HIS A 100 -8.43 11.37 -8.23
CA HIS A 100 -7.80 12.10 -9.34
C HIS A 100 -8.77 13.05 -10.05
N SER A 101 -10.05 12.68 -10.14
CA SER A 101 -11.06 13.52 -10.80
C SER A 101 -11.50 14.72 -9.97
N GLU A 102 -11.37 14.62 -8.64
CA GLU A 102 -11.72 15.71 -7.72
C GLU A 102 -10.63 16.79 -7.63
N GLN A 103 -9.36 16.36 -7.55
CA GLN A 103 -8.24 17.26 -7.25
C GLN A 103 -7.70 18.03 -8.45
N HIS A 104 -7.90 17.54 -9.67
CA HIS A 104 -7.39 18.21 -10.84
C HIS A 104 -8.48 19.13 -11.41
N ASN A 105 -8.15 20.42 -11.55
CA ASN A 105 -8.88 21.33 -12.45
C ASN A 105 -8.83 20.72 -13.85
N MET A 106 -9.84 19.90 -14.15
CA MET A 106 -9.91 19.17 -15.41
C MET A 106 -10.04 20.18 -16.54
N LYS A 107 -9.07 20.14 -17.45
CA LYS A 107 -9.12 21.00 -18.65
C LYS A 107 -10.20 20.45 -19.59
N PRO A 108 -11.24 21.24 -19.92
CA PRO A 108 -12.34 20.78 -20.78
C PRO A 108 -11.87 20.22 -22.13
N ASP A 109 -10.74 20.71 -22.62
CA ASP A 109 -10.19 20.34 -23.93
C ASP A 109 -9.27 19.10 -23.89
N SER A 110 -8.91 18.62 -22.70
CA SER A 110 -8.07 17.42 -22.52
C SER A 110 -8.87 16.13 -22.77
N ILE A 111 -8.44 15.33 -23.74
CA ILE A 111 -9.05 14.00 -24.02
C ILE A 111 -8.91 13.08 -22.80
N VAL A 112 -7.78 13.15 -22.09
CA VAL A 112 -7.49 12.36 -20.90
C VAL A 112 -8.43 12.73 -19.76
N ASP A 113 -8.63 14.02 -19.51
CA ASP A 113 -9.49 14.50 -18.42
C ASP A 113 -10.96 14.21 -18.70
N ARG A 114 -11.41 14.32 -19.97
CA ARG A 114 -12.75 13.87 -20.39
C ARG A 114 -12.96 12.36 -20.16
N GLY A 115 -11.93 11.56 -20.37
CA GLY A 115 -11.95 10.12 -20.08
C GLY A 115 -12.12 9.82 -18.59
N LYS A 116 -11.41 10.55 -17.73
CA LYS A 116 -11.52 10.43 -16.25
C LYS A 116 -12.90 10.86 -15.78
N GLU A 117 -13.41 11.99 -16.27
CA GLU A 117 -14.74 12.49 -15.92
C GLU A 117 -15.86 11.52 -16.33
N ARG A 118 -15.74 10.90 -17.50
CA ARG A 118 -16.68 9.86 -17.94
C ARG A 118 -16.67 8.65 -17.01
N LYS A 119 -15.48 8.21 -16.57
CA LYS A 119 -15.35 7.09 -15.62
C LYS A 119 -15.99 7.45 -14.27
N ARG A 120 -15.72 8.64 -13.75
CA ARG A 120 -16.34 9.13 -12.51
C ARG A 120 -17.86 9.13 -12.61
N LYS A 121 -18.42 9.75 -13.66
CA LYS A 121 -19.87 9.81 -13.89
C LYS A 121 -20.49 8.42 -14.01
N LYS A 122 -19.84 7.52 -14.75
CA LYS A 122 -20.31 6.13 -14.87
C LYS A 122 -20.34 5.43 -13.52
N LEU A 123 -19.28 5.60 -12.71
CA LEU A 123 -19.21 4.99 -11.37
C LEU A 123 -20.32 5.53 -10.45
N LEU A 124 -20.45 6.85 -10.35
CA LEU A 124 -21.49 7.48 -9.51
C LEU A 124 -22.89 7.11 -10.00
N CYS A 125 -23.09 6.96 -11.31
CA CYS A 125 -24.35 6.48 -11.87
C CYS A 125 -24.64 5.04 -11.47
N ASN A 126 -23.65 4.16 -11.49
CA ASN A 126 -23.81 2.77 -11.07
C ASN A 126 -24.17 2.65 -9.58
N ILE A 127 -23.68 3.55 -8.73
CA ILE A 127 -23.92 3.51 -7.29
C ILE A 127 -25.25 4.18 -6.92
N SER A 128 -25.49 5.39 -7.42
CA SER A 128 -26.64 6.22 -7.00
C SER A 128 -27.81 6.22 -8.00
N ASN A 129 -27.65 5.57 -9.15
CA ASN A 129 -28.53 5.65 -10.32
C ASN A 129 -28.63 7.06 -10.93
N LYS A 130 -27.66 7.94 -10.64
CA LYS A 130 -27.57 9.31 -11.17
C LYS A 130 -26.15 9.64 -11.60
N ASN A 131 -26.00 10.24 -12.78
CA ASN A 131 -24.69 10.66 -13.30
C ASN A 131 -23.96 11.64 -12.38
N ASN A 132 -24.72 12.35 -11.55
CA ASN A 132 -24.20 13.23 -10.53
C ASN A 132 -25.16 13.20 -9.33
N PRO A 133 -24.78 12.64 -8.19
CA PRO A 133 -25.58 12.66 -6.97
C PRO A 133 -25.89 14.11 -6.58
N GLN A 134 -27.13 14.40 -6.21
CA GLN A 134 -27.57 15.78 -5.89
C GLN A 134 -28.23 15.88 -4.51
N THR A 135 -28.75 14.78 -4.01
CA THR A 135 -29.45 14.75 -2.74
C THR A 135 -28.60 14.05 -1.67
N GLU A 136 -28.89 14.34 -0.41
CA GLU A 136 -28.26 13.68 0.74
C GLU A 136 -28.36 12.16 0.61
N THR A 137 -29.53 11.66 0.26
CA THR A 137 -29.77 10.21 0.06
C THR A 137 -28.96 9.60 -1.09
N ASP A 138 -28.66 10.36 -2.15
CA ASP A 138 -27.78 9.87 -3.21
C ASP A 138 -26.35 9.70 -2.71
N TRP A 139 -25.87 10.63 -1.92
CA TRP A 139 -24.54 10.58 -1.32
C TRP A 139 -24.41 9.53 -0.22
N GLU A 140 -25.48 9.30 0.55
CA GLU A 140 -25.55 8.19 1.52
C GLU A 140 -25.36 6.83 0.85
N LYS A 141 -25.93 6.62 -0.35
CA LYS A 141 -25.67 5.41 -1.14
C LYS A 141 -24.21 5.29 -1.54
N CYS A 142 -23.56 6.40 -1.89
CA CYS A 142 -22.14 6.42 -2.22
C CYS A 142 -21.27 6.09 -0.99
N ILE A 143 -21.62 6.59 0.19
CA ILE A 143 -20.97 6.26 1.46
C ILE A 143 -21.14 4.77 1.77
N GLN A 144 -22.36 4.25 1.63
CA GLN A 144 -22.64 2.82 1.86
C GLN A 144 -21.81 1.94 0.93
N TRP A 145 -21.73 2.30 -0.36
CA TRP A 145 -20.88 1.58 -1.32
C TRP A 145 -19.42 1.54 -0.88
N ILE A 146 -18.85 2.66 -0.40
CA ILE A 146 -17.47 2.66 0.13
C ILE A 146 -17.37 1.72 1.34
N THR A 147 -18.31 1.80 2.27
CA THR A 147 -18.30 1.02 3.52
C THR A 147 -18.35 -0.48 3.23
N ASP A 148 -19.23 -0.91 2.32
CA ASP A 148 -19.37 -2.30 1.94
C ASP A 148 -18.11 -2.84 1.27
N ASN A 149 -17.53 -2.08 0.34
CA ASN A 149 -16.29 -2.47 -0.34
C ASN A 149 -15.07 -2.48 0.59
N CYS A 150 -14.98 -1.55 1.55
CA CYS A 150 -13.96 -1.58 2.59
C CYS A 150 -14.08 -2.83 3.46
N SER A 151 -15.29 -3.20 3.84
CA SER A 151 -15.56 -4.42 4.61
C SER A 151 -15.16 -5.67 3.84
N ASN A 152 -15.51 -5.74 2.56
CA ASN A 152 -15.15 -6.84 1.69
C ASN A 152 -13.63 -6.96 1.50
N LEU A 153 -12.95 -5.84 1.26
CA LEU A 153 -11.50 -5.79 1.16
C LEU A 153 -10.82 -6.26 2.46
N TYR A 154 -11.30 -5.77 3.61
CA TYR A 154 -10.79 -6.20 4.91
C TYR A 154 -10.96 -7.70 5.12
N CYS A 155 -12.14 -8.24 4.84
CA CYS A 155 -12.42 -9.67 4.96
C CYS A 155 -11.51 -10.49 4.05
N LEU A 156 -11.30 -10.05 2.81
CA LEU A 156 -10.42 -10.71 1.84
C LEU A 156 -8.97 -10.74 2.34
N LEU A 157 -8.44 -9.59 2.76
CA LEU A 157 -7.07 -9.50 3.29
C LEU A 157 -6.88 -10.37 4.54
N ASN A 158 -7.88 -10.39 5.42
CA ASN A 158 -7.83 -11.20 6.64
C ASN A 158 -7.84 -12.71 6.32
N LYS A 159 -8.71 -13.16 5.41
CA LYS A 159 -8.70 -14.56 4.93
C LYS A 159 -7.35 -14.94 4.33
N ARG A 160 -6.77 -14.02 3.57
CA ARG A 160 -5.48 -14.23 2.93
C ARG A 160 -4.36 -14.42 3.95
N LEU A 161 -4.36 -13.59 4.98
CA LEU A 161 -3.39 -13.69 6.07
C LEU A 161 -3.52 -15.01 6.84
N LEU A 162 -4.75 -15.43 7.15
CA LEU A 162 -5.00 -16.71 7.80
C LEU A 162 -4.52 -17.88 6.93
N PHE A 163 -4.82 -17.87 5.63
CA PHE A 163 -4.32 -18.89 4.71
C PHE A 163 -2.78 -18.97 4.72
N LEU A 164 -2.11 -17.82 4.67
CA LEU A 164 -0.65 -17.76 4.70
C LEU A 164 -0.05 -18.26 6.02
N GLU A 165 -0.75 -18.06 7.13
CA GLU A 165 -0.32 -18.51 8.43
C GLU A 165 -0.50 -20.02 8.61
N GLU A 166 -1.68 -20.55 8.29
CA GLU A 166 -2.13 -21.88 8.67
C GLU A 166 -1.96 -22.92 7.56
N GLU A 167 -2.22 -22.57 6.31
CA GLU A 167 -2.39 -23.54 5.22
C GLU A 167 -1.31 -23.46 4.13
N ALA A 168 -0.66 -22.31 3.96
CA ALA A 168 0.28 -22.10 2.85
C ALA A 168 1.54 -22.97 3.02
N THR A 169 1.93 -23.62 1.94
CA THR A 169 3.19 -24.36 1.87
C THR A 169 4.40 -23.42 1.95
N PRO A 170 5.57 -23.92 2.37
CA PRO A 170 6.80 -23.11 2.35
C PRO A 170 7.08 -22.45 0.99
N LEU A 171 6.85 -23.19 -0.10
CA LEU A 171 7.05 -22.67 -1.46
C LEU A 171 6.10 -21.49 -1.78
N GLN A 172 4.84 -21.57 -1.34
CA GLN A 172 3.87 -20.49 -1.51
C GLN A 172 4.25 -19.25 -0.68
N LYS A 173 4.72 -19.47 0.55
CA LYS A 173 5.25 -18.39 1.40
C LYS A 173 6.48 -17.74 0.76
N ASP A 174 7.43 -18.53 0.29
CA ASP A 174 8.64 -18.02 -0.38
C ASP A 174 8.32 -17.24 -1.65
N PHE A 175 7.34 -17.68 -2.42
CA PHE A 175 6.90 -16.98 -3.63
C PHE A 175 6.31 -15.60 -3.29
N LEU A 176 5.43 -15.54 -2.29
CA LEU A 176 4.86 -14.28 -1.81
C LEU A 176 5.95 -13.37 -1.24
N LEU A 177 6.86 -13.94 -0.43
CA LEU A 177 7.98 -13.24 0.18
C LEU A 177 8.95 -12.71 -0.88
N GLY A 178 9.24 -13.46 -1.93
CA GLY A 178 10.11 -13.04 -3.03
C GLY A 178 9.58 -11.79 -3.75
N GLY A 179 8.28 -11.76 -4.07
CA GLY A 179 7.62 -10.59 -4.61
C GLY A 179 7.65 -9.39 -3.65
N TYR A 180 7.43 -9.66 -2.40
CA TYR A 180 7.44 -8.72 -1.30
C TYR A 180 8.82 -8.07 -1.10
N TYR A 181 9.89 -8.84 -1.08
CA TYR A 181 11.26 -8.33 -0.97
C TYR A 181 11.66 -7.47 -2.16
N GLY A 182 11.20 -7.80 -3.36
CA GLY A 182 11.40 -6.97 -4.55
C GLY A 182 10.73 -5.60 -4.44
N CYS A 183 9.58 -5.51 -3.75
CA CYS A 183 8.92 -4.23 -3.47
C CYS A 183 9.56 -3.46 -2.33
N LEU A 184 10.00 -4.15 -1.29
CA LEU A 184 10.79 -3.53 -0.24
C LEU A 184 12.06 -2.91 -0.80
N GLU A 185 12.77 -3.61 -1.66
CA GLU A 185 13.97 -3.10 -2.28
C GLU A 185 13.70 -1.79 -3.03
N LYS A 186 12.57 -1.69 -3.75
CA LYS A 186 12.14 -0.44 -4.40
C LYS A 186 11.71 0.64 -3.41
N SER A 187 11.00 0.27 -2.35
CA SER A 187 10.56 1.19 -1.30
C SER A 187 11.72 1.66 -0.43
N TYR A 188 12.61 0.76 -0.07
CA TYR A 188 13.85 1.08 0.66
C TYR A 188 14.76 1.98 -0.15
N ASN A 189 14.91 1.79 -1.45
CA ASN A 189 15.67 2.68 -2.31
C ASN A 189 15.15 4.13 -2.34
N ARG A 190 13.86 4.36 -1.97
CA ARG A 190 13.27 5.70 -1.89
C ARG A 190 13.41 6.36 -0.51
N ILE A 191 13.47 5.57 0.56
CA ILE A 191 13.39 6.06 1.96
C ILE A 191 14.77 6.21 2.59
N LEU A 192 15.77 5.53 2.08
CA LEU A 192 16.92 5.13 2.86
C LEU A 192 18.04 6.14 2.99
N ASP A 193 18.24 7.04 2.07
CA ASP A 193 19.33 8.01 2.21
C ASP A 193 19.15 8.85 3.48
N SER A 194 17.93 9.28 3.78
CA SER A 194 17.61 10.04 4.98
C SER A 194 17.72 9.22 6.27
N VAL A 195 17.29 7.95 6.23
CA VAL A 195 17.34 7.07 7.41
C VAL A 195 18.77 6.62 7.69
N ILE A 196 19.55 6.26 6.67
CA ILE A 196 20.97 5.94 6.82
C ILE A 196 21.72 7.14 7.40
N VAL A 197 21.50 8.35 6.86
CA VAL A 197 22.05 9.59 7.39
C VAL A 197 21.73 9.75 8.87
N GLU A 198 20.47 9.53 9.25
CA GLU A 198 20.04 9.67 10.65
C GLU A 198 20.69 8.62 11.56
N VAL A 199 20.79 7.36 11.11
CA VAL A 199 21.45 6.29 11.86
C VAL A 199 22.93 6.59 12.05
N ILE A 200 23.65 6.95 10.98
CA ILE A 200 25.07 7.28 11.06
C ILE A 200 25.30 8.48 11.99
N ARG A 201 24.47 9.52 11.88
CA ARG A 201 24.56 10.71 12.73
C ARG A 201 24.35 10.37 14.21
N LYS A 202 23.46 9.46 14.54
CA LYS A 202 23.21 9.03 15.92
C LYS A 202 24.34 8.17 16.50
N GLN A 203 24.92 7.29 15.69
CA GLN A 203 26.00 6.39 16.12
C GLN A 203 27.36 7.05 16.13
N HIS A 204 27.66 7.84 15.11
CA HIS A 204 28.97 8.44 14.90
C HIS A 204 28.91 9.97 15.06
N LYS A 205 28.66 10.41 16.29
CA LYS A 205 28.51 11.85 16.61
C LYS A 205 29.71 12.73 16.24
N ALA A 206 30.88 12.12 16.01
CA ALA A 206 32.10 12.82 15.59
C ALA A 206 32.13 13.11 14.08
N TYR A 207 31.25 12.50 13.29
CA TYR A 207 31.23 12.69 11.83
C TYR A 207 30.52 13.98 11.46
N ASN A 208 31.13 14.76 10.59
CA ASN A 208 30.48 15.95 10.03
C ASN A 208 29.48 15.54 8.92
N GLU A 209 28.58 16.43 8.58
CA GLU A 209 27.52 16.17 7.61
C GLU A 209 28.06 15.84 6.21
N ILE A 210 29.15 16.49 5.77
CA ILE A 210 29.77 16.24 4.46
C ILE A 210 30.30 14.80 4.39
N TYR A 211 30.92 14.33 5.46
CA TYR A 211 31.43 12.98 5.55
C TYR A 211 30.32 11.93 5.58
N ILE A 212 29.24 12.20 6.32
CA ILE A 212 28.05 11.33 6.35
C ILE A 212 27.44 11.21 4.95
N GLN A 213 27.25 12.31 4.24
CA GLN A 213 26.71 12.30 2.88
C GLN A 213 27.64 11.55 1.89
N ALA A 214 28.96 11.67 2.05
CA ALA A 214 29.92 10.92 1.24
C ALA A 214 29.80 9.41 1.48
N ILE A 215 29.68 8.97 2.73
CA ILE A 215 29.47 7.57 3.10
C ILE A 215 28.17 7.04 2.47
N VAL A 216 27.07 7.78 2.60
CA VAL A 216 25.76 7.36 2.06
C VAL A 216 25.83 7.24 0.53
N LYS A 217 26.48 8.18 -0.12
CA LYS A 217 26.67 8.14 -1.58
C LYS A 217 27.51 6.94 -2.03
N GLU A 218 28.55 6.59 -1.28
CA GLU A 218 29.48 5.51 -1.62
C GLU A 218 28.95 4.14 -1.21
N LYS A 219 28.41 4.02 0.00
CA LYS A 219 28.04 2.74 0.65
C LYS A 219 26.54 2.52 0.79
N GLY A 220 25.69 3.50 0.49
CA GLY A 220 24.25 3.43 0.73
C GLY A 220 23.61 2.19 0.11
N LYS A 221 23.93 1.86 -1.15
CA LYS A 221 23.39 0.67 -1.83
C LYS A 221 23.81 -0.65 -1.17
N GLU A 222 25.05 -0.73 -0.71
CA GLU A 222 25.58 -1.91 -0.02
C GLU A 222 24.91 -2.09 1.36
N ILE A 223 24.72 -1.00 2.09
CA ILE A 223 24.01 -0.96 3.37
C ILE A 223 22.56 -1.45 3.19
N ILE A 224 21.88 -0.97 2.15
CA ILE A 224 20.53 -1.40 1.79
C ILE A 224 20.48 -2.90 1.51
N SER A 225 21.34 -3.38 0.63
CA SER A 225 21.38 -4.79 0.26
C SER A 225 21.65 -5.67 1.47
N LYS A 226 22.52 -5.24 2.39
CA LYS A 226 22.80 -5.95 3.63
C LYS A 226 21.62 -5.92 4.60
N ALA A 227 20.93 -4.80 4.71
CA ALA A 227 19.72 -4.70 5.53
C ALA A 227 18.62 -5.67 5.03
N ILE A 228 18.42 -5.77 3.72
CA ILE A 228 17.47 -6.72 3.10
C ILE A 228 17.91 -8.16 3.36
N GLU A 229 19.18 -8.47 3.23
CA GLU A 229 19.72 -9.80 3.55
C GLU A 229 19.48 -10.17 5.02
N LEU A 230 19.74 -9.25 5.94
CA LEU A 230 19.49 -9.46 7.38
C LEU A 230 18.00 -9.67 7.67
N LEU A 231 17.12 -8.94 7.01
CA LEU A 231 15.66 -9.14 7.12
C LEU A 231 15.25 -10.53 6.63
N LYS A 232 15.76 -10.97 5.47
CA LYS A 232 15.47 -12.29 4.90
C LYS A 232 15.90 -13.43 5.82
N ASN A 233 16.99 -13.25 6.53
CA ASN A 233 17.58 -14.27 7.41
C ASN A 233 17.08 -14.20 8.84
N SER A 234 16.27 -13.20 9.21
CA SER A 234 15.76 -13.08 10.57
C SER A 234 14.53 -13.97 10.79
N VAL A 235 14.58 -14.76 11.86
CA VAL A 235 13.49 -15.66 12.28
C VAL A 235 12.44 -14.95 13.14
N LYS A 236 12.68 -13.70 13.53
CA LYS A 236 11.82 -12.89 14.40
C LYS A 236 11.50 -11.54 13.77
N THR A 237 10.35 -11.00 14.15
CA THR A 237 9.96 -9.62 13.86
C THR A 237 11.07 -8.66 14.26
N VAL A 238 11.77 -8.09 13.31
CA VAL A 238 12.87 -7.16 13.57
C VAL A 238 12.39 -5.76 13.18
N ASP A 239 12.58 -4.82 14.09
CA ASP A 239 12.39 -3.41 13.82
C ASP A 239 13.28 -3.01 12.63
N PRO A 240 12.73 -2.48 11.51
CA PRO A 240 13.50 -2.08 10.34
C PRO A 240 14.66 -1.14 10.68
N TYR A 241 14.47 -0.27 11.67
CA TYR A 241 15.53 0.63 12.14
C TYR A 241 16.73 -0.13 12.71
N LYS A 242 16.48 -1.19 13.49
CA LYS A 242 17.55 -2.04 14.06
C LYS A 242 18.32 -2.80 12.99
N VAL A 243 17.65 -3.19 11.92
CA VAL A 243 18.27 -3.89 10.79
C VAL A 243 19.19 -2.95 10.02
N ILE A 244 18.74 -1.72 9.77
CA ILE A 244 19.56 -0.68 9.14
C ILE A 244 20.77 -0.35 10.02
N LEU A 245 20.55 -0.24 11.32
CA LEU A 245 21.60 -0.03 12.31
C LEU A 245 22.68 -1.12 12.20
N GLN A 246 22.29 -2.40 12.20
CA GLN A 246 23.22 -3.51 12.02
C GLN A 246 23.94 -3.51 10.67
N ALA A 247 23.24 -3.14 9.60
CA ALA A 247 23.84 -3.01 8.28
C ALA A 247 24.85 -1.87 8.22
N VAL A 248 24.57 -0.74 8.88
CA VAL A 248 25.50 0.39 9.03
C VAL A 248 26.74 -0.04 9.81
N ASP A 249 26.58 -0.70 10.96
CA ASP A 249 27.69 -1.21 11.78
C ASP A 249 28.59 -2.21 11.03
N PHE A 250 28.03 -2.91 10.05
CA PHE A 250 28.80 -3.85 9.22
C PHE A 250 29.78 -3.13 8.27
N TYR A 251 29.39 -1.98 7.73
CA TYR A 251 30.17 -1.24 6.72
C TYR A 251 30.95 -0.05 7.28
N ILE A 252 30.53 0.47 8.43
CA ILE A 252 31.12 1.64 9.06
C ILE A 252 31.66 1.22 10.42
N LYS A 253 32.95 0.92 10.45
CA LYS A 253 33.68 0.61 11.68
C LYS A 253 34.42 1.83 12.19
#